data_05e9f64eef08f6a14832e64ed9c22fd7
#
_entry.id   05e9f64eef08f6a14832e64ed9c22fd7
#
_cell.length_a   1.000
_cell.length_b   1.000
_cell.length_c   1.000
_cell.angle_alpha   90.00
_cell.angle_beta   90.00
_cell.angle_gamma   90.00
#
_symmetry.space_group_name_H-M   'P 1'
#
loop_
_entity.id
_entity.type
_entity.pdbx_description
1 polymer ?
#
loop_
_entity_poly.entity_id
_entity_poly.type
_entity_poly.pdbx_seq_one_letter_code
_entity_poly.pdbx_strand_id
1 'polypeptide(L)'
;DHWGMSYHITPGISSFLAAAAELRSQFTIPERVQTIILTRGEGRTPMPEKEKLHLLAKSQSTMCIFLSAAIVDDVQRELLMEYPEDTPVAACYHLTWKDQHIYRGVLKDLAKIVKDNKLTLTTMLVVGDAIDNRQGLSELYNKQFTHLFRKGEE
;
A
#
# COMPACT_ATOMS: atom_id res chain seq x y z
N ASP A 1 2.76 31.69 -14.62
CA ASP A 1 2.56 31.89 -13.20
C ASP A 1 2.00 33.29 -12.92
N HIS A 2 0.90 33.34 -12.20
CA HIS A 2 0.11 34.56 -12.00
C HIS A 2 0.91 35.69 -11.32
N TRP A 3 1.91 35.36 -10.56
CA TRP A 3 2.73 36.31 -9.79
C TRP A 3 4.10 36.58 -10.40
N GLY A 4 4.42 35.99 -11.55
CA GLY A 4 5.75 36.15 -12.19
C GLY A 4 6.93 35.64 -11.36
N MET A 5 6.69 34.83 -10.32
CA MET A 5 7.74 34.24 -9.48
C MET A 5 8.28 32.97 -10.13
N SER A 6 9.60 32.84 -10.19
CA SER A 6 10.23 31.57 -10.55
C SER A 6 10.11 30.57 -9.42
N TYR A 7 9.85 29.32 -9.73
CA TYR A 7 9.82 28.23 -8.74
C TYR A 7 10.54 26.99 -9.29
N HIS A 8 10.94 26.12 -8.37
CA HIS A 8 11.52 24.83 -8.68
C HIS A 8 10.77 23.73 -7.89
N ILE A 9 10.47 22.61 -8.55
CA ILE A 9 9.83 21.47 -7.93
C ILE A 9 10.87 20.35 -7.80
N THR A 10 11.22 20.02 -6.56
CA THR A 10 12.10 18.89 -6.27
C THR A 10 11.27 17.62 -6.08
N PRO A 11 11.58 16.52 -6.80
CA PRO A 11 10.94 15.24 -6.56
C PRO A 11 11.13 14.76 -5.11
N GLY A 12 10.07 14.24 -4.51
CA GLY A 12 10.10 13.65 -3.19
C GLY A 12 9.81 12.15 -3.19
N ILE A 13 10.13 11.49 -2.09
CA ILE A 13 9.81 10.08 -1.86
C ILE A 13 8.51 10.00 -1.08
N SER A 14 7.51 9.34 -1.66
CA SER A 14 6.23 9.13 -0.98
C SER A 14 6.34 8.07 0.12
N SER A 15 5.52 8.20 1.17
CA SER A 15 5.49 7.25 2.28
C SER A 15 5.14 5.82 1.88
N PHE A 16 4.47 5.58 0.73
CA PHE A 16 4.25 4.20 0.27
C PHE A 16 5.55 3.51 -0.13
N LEU A 17 6.55 4.24 -0.64
CA LEU A 17 7.88 3.70 -0.92
C LEU A 17 8.66 3.40 0.37
N ALA A 18 8.52 4.25 1.40
CA ALA A 18 9.05 3.97 2.72
C ALA A 18 8.40 2.72 3.33
N ALA A 19 7.06 2.58 3.20
CA ALA A 19 6.35 1.38 3.63
C ALA A 19 6.86 0.12 2.89
N ALA A 20 7.05 0.20 1.58
CA ALA A 20 7.58 -0.92 0.78
C ALA A 20 8.96 -1.35 1.27
N ALA A 21 9.85 -0.40 1.55
CA ALA A 21 11.19 -0.67 2.07
C ALA A 21 11.14 -1.36 3.45
N GLU A 22 10.37 -0.83 4.39
CA GLU A 22 10.23 -1.39 5.74
C GLU A 22 9.51 -2.75 5.76
N LEU A 23 8.54 -2.93 4.88
CA LEU A 23 7.84 -4.20 4.70
C LEU A 23 8.68 -5.21 3.90
N ARG A 24 9.78 -4.77 3.29
CA ARG A 24 10.65 -5.54 2.39
C ARG A 24 9.86 -6.17 1.25
N SER A 25 8.96 -5.40 0.66
CA SER A 25 8.07 -5.81 -0.40
C SER A 25 8.12 -4.85 -1.58
N GLN A 26 8.05 -5.35 -2.80
CA GLN A 26 7.88 -4.54 -4.00
C GLN A 26 6.42 -4.11 -4.21
N PHE A 27 5.49 -4.60 -3.37
CA PHE A 27 4.04 -4.45 -3.53
C PHE A 27 3.47 -5.05 -4.82
N THR A 28 4.29 -5.77 -5.56
CA THR A 28 3.88 -6.56 -6.73
C THR A 28 4.42 -7.98 -6.62
N ILE A 29 3.69 -8.93 -7.19
CA ILE A 29 4.07 -10.34 -7.28
C ILE A 29 3.88 -10.75 -8.73
N PRO A 30 4.89 -11.28 -9.41
CA PRO A 30 4.73 -11.82 -10.75
C PRO A 30 3.54 -12.80 -10.84
N GLU A 31 2.76 -12.68 -11.90
CA GLU A 31 1.58 -13.51 -12.19
C GLU A 31 0.40 -13.40 -11.22
N ARG A 32 0.52 -12.66 -10.11
CA ARG A 32 -0.54 -12.50 -9.10
C ARG A 32 -1.01 -11.06 -8.93
N VAL A 33 -0.11 -10.16 -8.61
CA VAL A 33 -0.40 -8.75 -8.33
C VAL A 33 0.59 -7.86 -9.06
N GLN A 34 0.12 -7.10 -10.05
CA GLN A 34 0.96 -6.20 -10.85
C GLN A 34 0.61 -4.72 -10.66
N THR A 35 -0.40 -4.42 -9.85
CA THR A 35 -0.91 -3.07 -9.66
C THR A 35 -0.79 -2.64 -8.20
N ILE A 36 -0.38 -1.39 -8.00
CA ILE A 36 -0.39 -0.72 -6.71
C ILE A 36 -1.39 0.43 -6.79
N ILE A 37 -2.38 0.45 -5.92
CA ILE A 37 -3.38 1.50 -5.84
C ILE A 37 -3.02 2.44 -4.70
N LEU A 38 -2.80 3.70 -5.01
CA LEU A 38 -2.58 4.77 -4.05
C LEU A 38 -3.88 5.55 -3.90
N THR A 39 -4.50 5.48 -2.73
CA THR A 39 -5.82 6.08 -2.50
C THR A 39 -6.02 6.49 -1.04
N ARG A 40 -7.22 6.92 -0.70
CA ARG A 40 -7.68 7.18 0.67
C ARG A 40 -9.10 6.65 0.87
N GLY A 41 -9.53 6.50 2.09
CA GLY A 41 -10.94 6.27 2.41
C GLY A 41 -11.77 7.55 2.30
N GLU A 42 -13.09 7.39 2.25
CA GLU A 42 -14.04 8.49 2.30
C GLU A 42 -14.19 9.00 3.74
N GLY A 43 -13.58 10.14 4.02
CA GLY A 43 -13.66 10.81 5.31
C GLY A 43 -14.55 12.05 5.24
N ARG A 44 -14.07 13.17 5.80
CA ARG A 44 -14.78 14.47 5.74
C ARG A 44 -14.92 14.98 4.30
N THR A 45 -14.00 14.60 3.43
CA THR A 45 -14.03 14.94 2.01
C THR A 45 -14.57 13.74 1.25
N PRO A 46 -15.64 13.89 0.46
CA PRO A 46 -16.22 12.79 -0.30
C PRO A 46 -15.22 12.22 -1.31
N MET A 47 -15.41 10.97 -1.66
CA MET A 47 -14.73 10.30 -2.77
C MET A 47 -15.62 10.30 -4.01
N PRO A 48 -15.05 10.43 -5.21
CA PRO A 48 -15.81 10.17 -6.42
C PRO A 48 -16.43 8.76 -6.39
N GLU A 49 -17.67 8.64 -6.87
CA GLU A 49 -18.40 7.36 -6.82
C GLU A 49 -17.61 6.19 -7.43
N LYS A 50 -16.82 6.46 -8.50
CA LYS A 50 -16.01 5.45 -9.19
C LYS A 50 -14.72 5.06 -8.45
N GLU A 51 -14.36 5.79 -7.39
CA GLU A 51 -13.10 5.62 -6.64
C GLU A 51 -13.36 5.18 -5.19
N LYS A 52 -14.56 4.75 -4.85
CA LYS A 52 -14.85 4.16 -3.54
C LYS A 52 -14.01 2.91 -3.32
N LEU A 53 -13.57 2.67 -2.08
CA LEU A 53 -12.64 1.61 -1.76
C LEU A 53 -13.11 0.23 -2.23
N HIS A 54 -14.38 -0.11 -2.06
CA HIS A 54 -14.91 -1.38 -2.51
C HIS A 54 -14.84 -1.56 -4.04
N LEU A 55 -14.93 -0.47 -4.83
CA LEU A 55 -14.79 -0.55 -6.29
C LEU A 55 -13.33 -0.75 -6.70
N LEU A 56 -12.40 -0.04 -6.05
CA LEU A 56 -10.98 -0.20 -6.29
C LEU A 56 -10.47 -1.57 -5.81
N ALA A 57 -11.06 -2.10 -4.76
CA ALA A 57 -10.72 -3.38 -4.15
C ALA A 57 -11.04 -4.61 -5.03
N LYS A 58 -11.93 -4.47 -6.03
CA LYS A 58 -12.30 -5.56 -6.95
C LYS A 58 -11.12 -6.24 -7.64
N SER A 59 -10.06 -5.51 -7.90
CA SER A 59 -8.86 -6.07 -8.51
C SER A 59 -7.99 -6.86 -7.54
N GLN A 60 -8.25 -6.80 -6.24
CA GLN A 60 -7.43 -7.37 -5.17
C GLN A 60 -5.93 -7.02 -5.29
N SER A 61 -5.67 -5.84 -5.85
CA SER A 61 -4.32 -5.27 -6.00
C SER A 61 -3.73 -4.90 -4.65
N THR A 62 -2.43 -4.61 -4.59
CA THR A 62 -1.87 -3.99 -3.37
C THR A 62 -2.40 -2.57 -3.23
N MET A 63 -3.04 -2.25 -2.11
CA MET A 63 -3.56 -0.93 -1.82
C MET A 63 -2.76 -0.25 -0.73
N CYS A 64 -2.33 0.99 -0.98
CA CYS A 64 -1.73 1.89 0.00
C CYS A 64 -2.73 3.02 0.30
N ILE A 65 -3.32 2.99 1.49
CA ILE A 65 -4.45 3.85 1.85
C ILE A 65 -3.97 4.93 2.82
N PHE A 66 -4.00 6.17 2.35
CA PHE A 66 -3.55 7.36 3.06
C PHE A 66 -4.67 7.94 3.93
N LEU A 67 -4.32 8.69 4.97
CA LEU A 67 -5.23 9.56 5.75
C LEU A 67 -6.47 8.85 6.29
N SER A 68 -6.44 7.55 6.52
CA SER A 68 -7.64 6.75 6.75
C SER A 68 -7.68 6.03 8.11
N ALA A 69 -6.71 6.26 9.00
CA ALA A 69 -6.69 5.61 10.31
C ALA A 69 -7.92 5.98 11.17
N ALA A 70 -8.38 7.23 11.10
CA ALA A 70 -9.53 7.69 11.87
C ALA A 70 -10.87 7.08 11.42
N ILE A 71 -10.92 6.54 10.21
CA ILE A 71 -12.12 5.92 9.60
C ILE A 71 -11.88 4.45 9.28
N VAL A 72 -11.01 3.80 10.03
CA VAL A 72 -10.55 2.44 9.74
C VAL A 72 -11.68 1.40 9.73
N ASP A 73 -12.75 1.61 10.50
CA ASP A 73 -13.92 0.70 10.48
C ASP A 73 -14.60 0.69 9.12
N ASP A 74 -14.79 1.87 8.53
CA ASP A 74 -15.38 1.99 7.20
C ASP A 74 -14.44 1.44 6.12
N VAL A 75 -13.13 1.72 6.25
CA VAL A 75 -12.10 1.16 5.38
C VAL A 75 -12.13 -0.37 5.41
N GLN A 76 -12.08 -0.97 6.59
CA GLN A 76 -12.12 -2.42 6.74
C GLN A 76 -13.41 -3.01 6.15
N ARG A 77 -14.55 -2.41 6.45
CA ARG A 77 -15.86 -2.87 5.94
C ARG A 77 -15.89 -2.87 4.41
N GLU A 78 -15.46 -1.78 3.76
CA GLU A 78 -15.45 -1.69 2.30
C GLU A 78 -14.48 -2.68 1.66
N LEU A 79 -13.29 -2.85 2.24
CA LEU A 79 -12.30 -3.79 1.72
C LEU A 79 -12.77 -5.25 1.85
N LEU A 80 -13.44 -5.61 2.94
CA LEU A 80 -13.98 -6.95 3.16
C LEU A 80 -15.11 -7.34 2.19
N MET A 81 -15.64 -6.38 1.42
CA MET A 81 -16.58 -6.70 0.34
C MET A 81 -15.92 -7.46 -0.82
N GLU A 82 -14.62 -7.30 -1.01
CA GLU A 82 -13.90 -7.79 -2.19
C GLU A 82 -12.64 -8.60 -1.87
N TYR A 83 -11.95 -8.29 -0.77
CA TYR A 83 -10.79 -9.05 -0.32
C TYR A 83 -11.19 -10.17 0.65
N PRO A 84 -10.50 -11.32 0.62
CA PRO A 84 -10.60 -12.32 1.68
C PRO A 84 -10.29 -11.74 3.06
N GLU A 85 -10.93 -12.27 4.10
CA GLU A 85 -10.74 -11.77 5.48
C GLU A 85 -9.33 -11.98 6.04
N ASP A 86 -8.62 -12.96 5.51
CA ASP A 86 -7.23 -13.31 5.85
C ASP A 86 -6.17 -12.60 4.99
N THR A 87 -6.60 -11.70 4.09
CA THR A 87 -5.67 -10.89 3.28
C THR A 87 -4.68 -10.15 4.19
N PRO A 88 -3.36 -10.24 3.92
CA PRO A 88 -2.35 -9.56 4.71
C PRO A 88 -2.55 -8.05 4.75
N VAL A 89 -2.36 -7.46 5.94
CA VAL A 89 -2.39 -6.01 6.13
C VAL A 89 -1.21 -5.53 6.96
N ALA A 90 -0.84 -4.28 6.78
CA ALA A 90 0.10 -3.58 7.63
C ALA A 90 -0.37 -2.16 7.92
N ALA A 91 -0.37 -1.77 9.20
CA ALA A 91 -0.52 -0.39 9.62
C ALA A 91 0.87 0.17 9.95
N CYS A 92 1.35 1.06 9.11
CA CYS A 92 2.69 1.64 9.20
C CYS A 92 2.57 3.04 9.81
N TYR A 93 2.97 3.17 11.06
CA TYR A 93 2.87 4.41 11.83
C TYR A 93 4.20 5.13 11.84
N HIS A 94 4.19 6.44 11.62
CA HIS A 94 5.35 7.34 11.67
C HIS A 94 6.55 6.81 10.85
N LEU A 95 6.30 6.33 9.63
CA LEU A 95 7.37 5.84 8.75
C LEU A 95 8.53 6.85 8.66
N THR A 96 9.76 6.35 8.85
CA THR A 96 11.02 7.11 8.89
C THR A 96 11.23 8.02 10.10
N TRP A 97 10.30 8.06 11.04
CA TRP A 97 10.45 8.79 12.30
C TRP A 97 11.14 7.91 13.36
N LYS A 98 11.64 8.52 14.44
CA LYS A 98 12.32 7.78 15.53
C LYS A 98 11.40 6.82 16.27
N ASP A 99 10.11 7.10 16.30
CA ASP A 99 9.04 6.33 16.93
C ASP A 99 8.21 5.54 15.89
N GLN A 100 8.83 5.18 14.77
CA GLN A 100 8.22 4.34 13.76
C GLN A 100 7.81 2.98 14.32
N HIS A 101 6.59 2.54 14.01
CA HIS A 101 6.10 1.19 14.30
C HIS A 101 5.33 0.61 13.12
N ILE A 102 5.45 -0.70 12.92
CA ILE A 102 4.73 -1.43 11.89
C ILE A 102 3.97 -2.57 12.55
N TYR A 103 2.66 -2.54 12.41
CA TYR A 103 1.74 -3.54 12.93
C TYR A 103 1.22 -4.37 11.76
N ARG A 104 1.51 -5.66 11.78
CA ARG A 104 1.07 -6.62 10.75
C ARG A 104 -0.09 -7.45 11.26
N GLY A 105 -0.93 -7.89 10.36
CA GLY A 105 -2.05 -8.77 10.64
C GLY A 105 -2.81 -9.15 9.39
N VAL A 106 -4.09 -9.46 9.57
CA VAL A 106 -5.01 -9.79 8.49
C VAL A 106 -6.16 -8.78 8.43
N LEU A 107 -6.82 -8.69 7.28
CA LEU A 107 -7.79 -7.65 7.00
C LEU A 107 -8.94 -7.61 8.02
N LYS A 108 -9.44 -8.75 8.48
CA LYS A 108 -10.50 -8.80 9.50
C LYS A 108 -10.12 -8.13 10.83
N ASP A 109 -8.83 -8.02 11.11
CA ASP A 109 -8.31 -7.42 12.35
C ASP A 109 -7.80 -5.99 12.17
N LEU A 110 -7.86 -5.41 10.97
CA LEU A 110 -7.28 -4.11 10.65
C LEU A 110 -7.76 -2.99 11.59
N ALA A 111 -9.08 -2.89 11.79
CA ALA A 111 -9.65 -1.88 12.68
C ALA A 111 -9.21 -2.08 14.14
N LYS A 112 -9.14 -3.32 14.59
CA LYS A 112 -8.63 -3.67 15.92
C LYS A 112 -7.16 -3.26 16.08
N ILE A 113 -6.31 -3.59 15.10
CA ILE A 113 -4.90 -3.21 15.09
C ILE A 113 -4.72 -1.70 15.24
N VAL A 114 -5.45 -0.91 14.46
CA VAL A 114 -5.35 0.56 14.49
C VAL A 114 -5.83 1.13 15.83
N LYS A 115 -6.94 0.63 16.38
CA LYS A 115 -7.53 1.13 17.63
C LYS A 115 -6.74 0.73 18.86
N ASP A 116 -6.36 -0.53 18.97
CA ASP A 116 -5.61 -1.04 20.15
C ASP A 116 -4.25 -0.33 20.29
N ASN A 117 -3.64 0.02 19.16
CA ASN A 117 -2.38 0.74 19.15
C ASN A 117 -2.55 2.27 19.07
N LYS A 118 -3.79 2.78 19.14
CA LYS A 118 -4.12 4.21 19.13
C LYS A 118 -3.49 4.95 17.94
N LEU A 119 -3.44 4.29 16.78
CA LEU A 119 -2.85 4.87 15.58
C LEU A 119 -3.76 5.98 15.04
N THR A 120 -3.16 7.12 14.72
CA THR A 120 -3.87 8.33 14.31
C THR A 120 -3.28 8.88 13.01
N LEU A 121 -2.99 10.18 13.00
CA LEU A 121 -2.34 10.85 11.87
C LEU A 121 -1.00 10.19 11.53
N THR A 122 -0.56 10.34 10.27
CA THR A 122 0.72 9.79 9.79
C THR A 122 0.78 8.26 9.83
N THR A 123 -0.39 7.61 9.66
CA THR A 123 -0.51 6.15 9.50
C THR A 123 -0.82 5.81 8.05
N MET A 124 0.00 4.94 7.46
CA MET A 124 -0.25 4.31 6.15
C MET A 124 -0.84 2.93 6.38
N LEU A 125 -2.00 2.66 5.78
CA LEU A 125 -2.57 1.31 5.75
C LEU A 125 -2.19 0.64 4.43
N VAL A 126 -1.59 -0.53 4.50
CA VAL A 126 -1.24 -1.32 3.32
C VAL A 126 -2.00 -2.63 3.37
N VAL A 127 -2.62 -3.01 2.25
CA VAL A 127 -3.45 -4.21 2.13
C VAL A 127 -3.08 -4.96 0.86
N GLY A 128 -2.95 -6.28 0.94
CA GLY A 128 -2.74 -7.13 -0.22
C GLY A 128 -1.69 -8.23 -0.01
N ASP A 129 -1.76 -9.25 -0.83
CA ASP A 129 -0.91 -10.44 -0.75
C ASP A 129 0.58 -10.15 -0.81
N ALA A 130 0.98 -9.06 -1.50
CA ALA A 130 2.38 -8.72 -1.68
C ALA A 130 3.10 -8.37 -0.37
N ILE A 131 2.37 -8.05 0.71
CA ILE A 131 2.98 -7.70 2.00
C ILE A 131 3.77 -8.86 2.60
N ASP A 132 3.28 -10.08 2.49
CA ASP A 132 3.88 -11.27 3.10
C ASP A 132 4.54 -12.23 2.11
N ASN A 133 4.45 -11.94 0.82
CA ASN A 133 5.05 -12.82 -0.19
C ASN A 133 6.55 -12.55 -0.35
N ARG A 134 7.35 -13.46 0.18
CA ARG A 134 8.81 -13.46 0.05
C ARG A 134 9.33 -14.39 -1.05
N GLN A 135 8.45 -15.09 -1.78
CA GLN A 135 8.83 -16.15 -2.72
C GLN A 135 8.69 -15.76 -4.20
N GLY A 136 8.04 -14.64 -4.51
CA GLY A 136 7.89 -14.17 -5.88
C GLY A 136 9.15 -13.47 -6.39
N LEU A 137 9.96 -14.17 -7.18
CA LEU A 137 11.03 -13.53 -7.95
C LEU A 137 10.45 -13.03 -9.27
N SER A 138 10.76 -11.78 -9.63
CA SER A 138 10.47 -11.29 -10.97
C SER A 138 11.24 -12.12 -12.01
N GLU A 139 10.59 -12.49 -13.11
CA GLU A 139 11.25 -13.16 -14.25
C GLU A 139 12.50 -12.40 -14.72
N LEU A 140 12.50 -11.06 -14.59
CA LEU A 140 13.65 -10.22 -14.90
C LEU A 140 14.91 -10.60 -14.11
N TYR A 141 14.76 -11.12 -12.89
CA TYR A 141 15.85 -11.57 -12.01
C TYR A 141 16.09 -13.09 -12.08
N ASN A 142 15.29 -13.81 -12.85
CA ASN A 142 15.52 -15.23 -13.10
C ASN A 142 16.86 -15.40 -13.85
N LYS A 143 17.70 -16.33 -13.40
CA LYS A 143 19.01 -16.58 -14.01
C LYS A 143 18.91 -16.99 -15.48
N GLN A 144 17.84 -17.70 -15.83
CA GLN A 144 17.56 -18.17 -17.19
C GLN A 144 16.94 -17.10 -18.11
N PHE A 145 16.52 -15.94 -17.53
CA PHE A 145 15.88 -14.89 -18.30
C PHE A 145 16.90 -14.04 -19.06
N THR A 146 16.77 -14.01 -20.39
CA THR A 146 17.60 -13.19 -21.28
C THR A 146 16.93 -11.83 -21.51
N HIS A 147 17.66 -10.74 -21.30
CA HIS A 147 17.23 -9.39 -21.65
C HIS A 147 18.38 -8.58 -22.27
N LEU A 148 18.09 -7.35 -22.72
CA LEU A 148 19.02 -6.49 -23.47
C LEU A 148 20.44 -6.37 -22.88
N PHE A 149 20.57 -6.44 -21.55
CA PHE A 149 21.84 -6.24 -20.85
C PHE A 149 22.39 -7.51 -20.18
N ARG A 150 21.70 -8.64 -20.28
CA ARG A 150 22.12 -9.90 -19.67
C ARG A 150 21.59 -11.10 -20.47
N LYS A 151 22.49 -12.03 -20.84
CA LYS A 151 22.10 -13.33 -21.33
C LYS A 151 21.78 -14.25 -20.17
N GLY A 152 20.71 -15.04 -20.27
CA GLY A 152 20.40 -16.10 -19.30
C GLY A 152 21.49 -17.15 -19.25
N GLU A 153 21.68 -17.79 -18.10
CA GLU A 153 22.54 -18.96 -17.94
C GLU A 153 21.81 -20.18 -18.50
N GLU A 154 22.51 -21.05 -19.29
CA GLU A 154 21.99 -22.31 -19.80
C GLU A 154 21.81 -23.36 -18.71
#